data_ca2af22d4f9bc5abc9e53159b0d1b76e
#
_entry.id   ca2af22d4f9bc5abc9e53159b0d1b76e
#
_cell.length_a   1.000
_cell.length_b   1.000
_cell.length_c   1.000
_cell.angle_alpha   90.00
_cell.angle_beta   90.00
_cell.angle_gamma   90.00
#
_symmetry.space_group_name_H-M   'P 1'
#
loop_
_entity.id
_entity.type
_entity.pdbx_description
1 polymer ?
#
loop_
_entity_poly.entity_id
_entity_poly.type
_entity_poly.pdbx_seq_one_letter_code
_entity_poly.pdbx_strand_id
1 'polypeptide(L)'
;KEEEKYPKLRSLIEAANCPAIVYVSRTKRTKELAFKLSRDGMRALPYNGKMDSDEKIANQDAFMNGQVNIIVATSAFGMGVDKSDVGLVVHYDISDSLENYVQEAGRAGRDPHLSARCYVLYGDDDLNKHFILLNQTKLSISEIQQVWKAIKALTRHRQRVYCSALEIARQAGWDDSTIDMETRVRT
;
A
#
# COMPACT_ATOMS: atom_id res chain seq x y z
N LYS A 1 -0.11 1.64 20.33
CA LYS A 1 0.58 2.88 19.90
C LYS A 1 1.64 2.55 18.86
N GLU A 2 2.07 3.52 18.05
CA GLU A 2 3.10 3.30 17.00
C GLU A 2 4.40 2.73 17.58
N GLU A 3 4.79 3.20 18.78
CA GLU A 3 5.99 2.76 19.49
C GLU A 3 5.96 1.28 19.89
N GLU A 4 4.79 0.71 20.07
CA GLU A 4 4.60 -0.70 20.46
C GLU A 4 4.59 -1.65 19.25
N LYS A 5 4.36 -1.14 18.04
CA LYS A 5 4.29 -1.95 16.83
C LYS A 5 5.62 -2.60 16.49
N TYR A 6 6.71 -1.86 16.60
CA TYR A 6 8.03 -2.38 16.24
C TYR A 6 8.52 -3.51 17.15
N PRO A 7 8.47 -3.39 18.49
CA PRO A 7 8.78 -4.52 19.37
C PRO A 7 7.91 -5.76 19.09
N LYS A 8 6.62 -5.54 18.82
CA LYS A 8 5.71 -6.62 18.46
C LYS A 8 6.08 -7.28 17.13
N LEU A 9 6.41 -6.49 16.10
CA LEU A 9 6.87 -7.00 14.81
C LEU A 9 8.11 -7.89 14.99
N ARG A 10 9.13 -7.42 15.73
CA ARG A 10 10.32 -8.21 16.03
C ARG A 10 9.98 -9.56 16.69
N SER A 11 9.19 -9.51 17.74
CA SER A 11 8.76 -10.72 18.45
C SER A 11 8.04 -11.73 17.54
N LEU A 12 7.21 -11.25 16.61
CA LEU A 12 6.53 -12.11 15.64
C LEU A 12 7.50 -12.76 14.64
N ILE A 13 8.47 -11.99 14.14
CA ILE A 13 9.48 -12.48 13.20
C ILE A 13 10.40 -13.49 13.88
N GLU A 14 10.89 -13.18 15.08
CA GLU A 14 11.74 -14.08 15.86
C GLU A 14 11.04 -15.40 16.19
N ALA A 15 9.77 -15.34 16.61
CA ALA A 15 8.97 -16.52 16.91
C ALA A 15 8.63 -17.38 15.70
N ALA A 16 8.47 -16.76 14.52
CA ALA A 16 8.11 -17.50 13.31
C ALA A 16 9.28 -18.26 12.71
N ASN A 17 10.51 -17.73 12.78
CA ASN A 17 11.74 -18.32 12.25
C ASN A 17 11.60 -18.86 10.81
N CYS A 18 10.93 -18.11 9.96
CA CYS A 18 10.65 -18.44 8.57
C CYS A 18 10.70 -17.17 7.70
N PRO A 19 10.73 -17.30 6.37
CA PRO A 19 10.59 -16.14 5.48
C PRO A 19 9.32 -15.36 5.77
N ALA A 20 9.46 -14.03 5.85
CA ALA A 20 8.40 -13.12 6.24
C ALA A 20 8.22 -11.95 5.26
N ILE A 21 6.99 -11.56 5.03
CA ILE A 21 6.64 -10.33 4.29
C ILE A 21 6.00 -9.35 5.26
N VAL A 22 6.52 -8.13 5.30
CA VAL A 22 6.00 -7.04 6.13
C VAL A 22 5.44 -5.96 5.23
N TYR A 23 4.12 -5.76 5.24
CA TYR A 23 3.46 -4.74 4.44
C TYR A 23 3.34 -3.42 5.18
N VAL A 24 3.68 -2.34 4.47
CA VAL A 24 3.57 -0.95 4.93
C VAL A 24 2.90 -0.10 3.86
N SER A 25 2.21 0.97 4.27
CA SER A 25 1.46 1.83 3.36
C SER A 25 2.33 2.84 2.58
N ARG A 26 3.51 3.21 3.11
CA ARG A 26 4.34 4.29 2.55
C ARG A 26 5.68 3.79 2.05
N THR A 27 6.09 4.25 0.86
CA THR A 27 7.39 3.91 0.24
C THR A 27 8.59 4.23 1.15
N LYS A 28 8.58 5.37 1.83
CA LYS A 28 9.65 5.77 2.76
C LYS A 28 9.78 4.76 3.90
N ARG A 29 8.65 4.30 4.45
CA ARG A 29 8.62 3.34 5.57
C ARG A 29 9.23 1.99 5.20
N THR A 30 9.20 1.57 3.93
CA THR A 30 9.85 0.31 3.51
C THR A 30 11.35 0.33 3.80
N LYS A 31 12.01 1.43 3.44
CA LYS A 31 13.47 1.61 3.66
C LYS A 31 13.80 1.78 5.14
N GLU A 32 13.05 2.62 5.85
CA GLU A 32 13.26 2.88 7.29
C GLU A 32 13.11 1.61 8.13
N LEU A 33 12.06 0.84 7.89
CA LEU A 33 11.76 -0.37 8.66
C LEU A 33 12.73 -1.51 8.31
N ALA A 34 13.07 -1.71 7.03
CA ALA A 34 14.07 -2.67 6.61
C ALA A 34 15.44 -2.36 7.20
N PHE A 35 15.86 -1.09 7.19
CA PHE A 35 17.11 -0.65 7.82
C PHE A 35 17.10 -0.93 9.34
N LYS A 36 15.99 -0.62 10.01
CA LYS A 36 15.87 -0.83 11.46
C LYS A 36 15.95 -2.33 11.82
N LEU A 37 15.28 -3.18 11.06
CA LEU A 37 15.35 -4.64 11.23
C LEU A 37 16.76 -5.16 10.97
N SER A 38 17.43 -4.67 9.91
CA SER A 38 18.81 -5.09 9.59
C SER A 38 19.81 -4.66 10.65
N ARG A 39 19.66 -3.46 11.22
CA ARG A 39 20.46 -2.99 12.34
C ARG A 39 20.28 -3.86 13.60
N ASP A 40 19.09 -4.40 13.79
CA ASP A 40 18.78 -5.30 14.90
C ASP A 40 19.16 -6.78 14.60
N GLY A 41 19.95 -7.02 13.55
CA GLY A 41 20.49 -8.34 13.20
C GLY A 41 19.58 -9.22 12.32
N MET A 42 18.47 -8.69 11.84
CA MET A 42 17.56 -9.37 10.93
C MET A 42 17.89 -9.06 9.49
N ARG A 43 17.93 -10.08 8.62
CA ARG A 43 18.22 -9.88 7.19
C ARG A 43 16.97 -9.40 6.45
N ALA A 44 16.81 -8.08 6.31
CA ALA A 44 15.64 -7.45 5.72
C ALA A 44 16.01 -6.50 4.56
N LEU A 45 15.23 -6.53 3.49
CA LEU A 45 15.35 -5.60 2.35
C LEU A 45 14.02 -4.91 2.05
N PRO A 46 14.06 -3.66 1.54
CA PRO A 46 12.87 -2.93 1.14
C PRO A 46 12.40 -3.33 -0.27
N TYR A 47 11.10 -3.17 -0.53
CA TYR A 47 10.53 -3.25 -1.87
C TYR A 47 9.36 -2.28 -2.04
N ASN A 48 9.43 -1.40 -3.03
CA ASN A 48 8.31 -0.48 -3.33
C ASN A 48 8.35 -0.03 -4.79
N GLY A 49 7.22 0.53 -5.26
CA GLY A 49 7.05 0.93 -6.65
C GLY A 49 7.95 2.08 -7.13
N LYS A 50 8.54 2.87 -6.21
CA LYS A 50 9.43 4.02 -6.54
C LYS A 50 10.91 3.66 -6.59
N MET A 51 11.28 2.42 -6.30
CA MET A 51 12.66 1.94 -6.44
C MET A 51 13.02 1.74 -7.90
N ASP A 52 14.31 1.86 -8.23
CA ASP A 52 14.82 1.51 -9.53
C ASP A 52 14.55 0.04 -9.86
N SER A 53 14.37 -0.25 -11.15
CA SER A 53 14.04 -1.60 -11.62
C SER A 53 15.07 -2.63 -11.21
N ASP A 54 16.35 -2.29 -11.32
CA ASP A 54 17.46 -3.19 -10.98
C ASP A 54 17.50 -3.46 -9.46
N GLU A 55 17.29 -2.43 -8.64
CA GLU A 55 17.20 -2.58 -7.17
C GLU A 55 16.01 -3.46 -6.78
N LYS A 56 14.85 -3.27 -7.44
CA LYS A 56 13.67 -4.12 -7.19
C LYS A 56 13.91 -5.57 -7.50
N ILE A 57 14.51 -5.85 -8.67
CA ILE A 57 14.83 -7.21 -9.10
C ILE A 57 15.83 -7.83 -8.13
N ALA A 58 16.91 -7.14 -7.80
CA ALA A 58 17.95 -7.63 -6.88
C ALA A 58 17.37 -7.96 -5.49
N ASN A 59 16.52 -7.09 -4.93
CA ASN A 59 15.91 -7.31 -3.63
C ASN A 59 14.88 -8.46 -3.64
N GLN A 60 14.11 -8.57 -4.72
CA GLN A 60 13.21 -9.69 -4.92
C GLN A 60 13.95 -11.01 -5.04
N ASP A 61 15.00 -11.07 -5.86
CA ASP A 61 15.80 -12.27 -6.06
C ASP A 61 16.52 -12.69 -4.77
N ALA A 62 17.06 -11.73 -4.01
CA ALA A 62 17.65 -12.00 -2.71
C ALA A 62 16.65 -12.63 -1.71
N PHE A 63 15.40 -12.19 -1.72
CA PHE A 63 14.34 -12.79 -0.91
C PHE A 63 13.93 -14.16 -1.44
N MET A 64 13.74 -14.31 -2.76
CA MET A 64 13.36 -15.57 -3.38
C MET A 64 14.41 -16.68 -3.14
N ASN A 65 15.69 -16.33 -3.24
CA ASN A 65 16.82 -17.24 -3.06
C ASN A 65 17.22 -17.46 -1.58
N GLY A 66 16.52 -16.85 -0.63
CA GLY A 66 16.79 -17.01 0.81
C GLY A 66 18.06 -16.29 1.30
N GLN A 67 18.64 -15.40 0.51
CA GLN A 67 19.74 -14.54 0.95
C GLN A 67 19.30 -13.56 2.05
N VAL A 68 18.04 -13.13 1.98
CA VAL A 68 17.35 -12.41 3.04
C VAL A 68 16.06 -13.13 3.42
N ASN A 69 15.68 -13.04 4.68
CA ASN A 69 14.49 -13.72 5.19
C ASN A 69 13.28 -12.80 5.31
N ILE A 70 13.47 -11.49 5.17
CA ILE A 70 12.41 -10.51 5.37
C ILE A 70 12.40 -9.55 4.18
N ILE A 71 11.21 -9.34 3.61
CA ILE A 71 10.96 -8.25 2.68
C ILE A 71 9.97 -7.27 3.32
N VAL A 72 10.34 -5.99 3.36
CA VAL A 72 9.45 -4.91 3.81
C VAL A 72 8.92 -4.20 2.59
N ALA A 73 7.64 -4.31 2.33
CA ALA A 73 7.07 -3.95 1.04
C ALA A 73 5.81 -3.08 1.14
N THR A 74 5.53 -2.33 0.07
CA THR A 74 4.19 -1.82 -0.21
C THR A 74 3.39 -2.86 -1.00
N SER A 75 2.11 -2.59 -1.27
CA SER A 75 1.24 -3.41 -2.13
C SER A 75 1.82 -3.68 -3.54
N ALA A 76 2.84 -2.92 -3.95
CA ALA A 76 3.57 -3.17 -5.21
C ALA A 76 4.32 -4.51 -5.22
N PHE A 77 4.60 -5.11 -4.05
CA PHE A 77 5.22 -6.42 -3.95
C PHE A 77 4.18 -7.50 -4.06
N GLY A 78 4.35 -8.34 -5.07
CA GLY A 78 3.53 -9.52 -5.10
C GLY A 78 3.00 -9.92 -6.47
N MET A 79 2.89 -9.05 -7.45
CA MET A 79 2.57 -9.49 -8.80
C MET A 79 3.74 -10.35 -9.32
N GLY A 80 3.46 -11.66 -9.53
CA GLY A 80 4.46 -12.61 -10.02
C GLY A 80 5.43 -13.18 -8.97
N VAL A 81 5.27 -12.86 -7.69
CA VAL A 81 6.09 -13.47 -6.63
C VAL A 81 5.43 -14.73 -6.12
N ASP A 82 6.09 -15.86 -6.35
CA ASP A 82 5.64 -17.18 -5.91
C ASP A 82 6.72 -17.86 -5.06
N LYS A 83 6.76 -17.49 -3.78
CA LYS A 83 7.64 -18.11 -2.78
C LYS A 83 6.79 -18.96 -1.86
N SER A 84 6.96 -20.28 -1.96
CA SER A 84 6.09 -21.27 -1.27
C SER A 84 6.33 -21.32 0.24
N ASP A 85 7.56 -21.02 0.70
CA ASP A 85 7.99 -21.16 2.09
C ASP A 85 7.74 -19.91 2.96
N VAL A 86 6.95 -18.94 2.49
CA VAL A 86 6.54 -17.79 3.30
C VAL A 86 5.59 -18.27 4.41
N GLY A 87 6.05 -18.23 5.65
CA GLY A 87 5.27 -18.64 6.83
C GLY A 87 4.70 -17.48 7.64
N LEU A 88 5.09 -16.25 7.36
CA LEU A 88 4.62 -15.07 8.08
C LEU A 88 4.32 -13.89 7.15
N VAL A 89 3.12 -13.35 7.26
CA VAL A 89 2.75 -12.05 6.68
C VAL A 89 2.32 -11.11 7.79
N VAL A 90 2.92 -9.94 7.88
CA VAL A 90 2.57 -8.93 8.87
C VAL A 90 2.21 -7.63 8.17
N HIS A 91 0.99 -7.18 8.35
CA HIS A 91 0.58 -5.82 7.98
C HIS A 91 0.94 -4.88 9.13
N TYR A 92 2.06 -4.18 8.97
CA TYR A 92 2.51 -3.16 9.91
C TYR A 92 1.64 -1.91 9.86
N ASP A 93 1.14 -1.60 8.68
CA ASP A 93 0.06 -0.64 8.43
C ASP A 93 -1.17 -1.40 7.88
N ILE A 94 -2.36 -0.87 8.10
CA ILE A 94 -3.61 -1.46 7.57
C ILE A 94 -3.60 -1.34 6.04
N SER A 95 -4.02 -2.40 5.35
CA SER A 95 -4.19 -2.39 3.89
C SER A 95 -5.28 -1.42 3.45
N ASP A 96 -5.14 -0.87 2.25
CA ASP A 96 -6.08 0.11 1.69
C ASP A 96 -7.49 -0.46 1.47
N SER A 97 -7.60 -1.78 1.29
CA SER A 97 -8.88 -2.48 1.13
C SER A 97 -8.81 -3.91 1.67
N LEU A 98 -9.97 -4.51 1.92
CA LEU A 98 -10.07 -5.92 2.28
C LEU A 98 -9.56 -6.83 1.16
N GLU A 99 -9.79 -6.46 -0.09
CA GLU A 99 -9.32 -7.20 -1.25
C GLU A 99 -7.79 -7.24 -1.30
N ASN A 100 -7.13 -6.09 -1.13
CA ASN A 100 -5.67 -6.02 -1.05
C ASN A 100 -5.14 -6.85 0.12
N TYR A 101 -5.79 -6.75 1.29
CA TYR A 101 -5.41 -7.56 2.45
C TYR A 101 -5.45 -9.05 2.14
N VAL A 102 -6.52 -9.56 1.54
CA VAL A 102 -6.66 -10.97 1.19
C VAL A 102 -5.59 -11.42 0.20
N GLN A 103 -5.29 -10.61 -0.82
CA GLN A 103 -4.23 -10.90 -1.80
C GLN A 103 -2.84 -10.91 -1.16
N GLU A 104 -2.57 -9.97 -0.25
CA GLU A 104 -1.30 -9.84 0.46
C GLU A 104 -1.11 -10.97 1.50
N ALA A 105 -2.12 -11.24 2.31
CA ALA A 105 -2.13 -12.33 3.28
C ALA A 105 -2.04 -13.71 2.61
N GLY A 106 -2.67 -13.90 1.44
CA GLY A 106 -2.65 -15.13 0.66
C GLY A 106 -1.28 -15.51 0.08
N ARG A 107 -0.24 -14.73 0.35
CA ARG A 107 1.15 -15.10 0.02
C ARG A 107 1.78 -16.02 1.03
N ALA A 108 1.24 -16.08 2.24
CA ALA A 108 1.65 -17.02 3.25
C ALA A 108 0.97 -18.39 3.05
N GLY A 109 1.66 -19.47 3.38
CA GLY A 109 1.07 -20.82 3.43
C GLY A 109 0.74 -21.43 2.08
N ARG A 110 1.49 -21.12 1.04
CA ARG A 110 1.32 -21.76 -0.28
C ARG A 110 1.81 -23.22 -0.28
N ASP A 111 2.77 -23.52 0.57
CA ASP A 111 3.12 -24.91 0.87
C ASP A 111 2.10 -25.49 1.87
N PRO A 112 1.34 -26.55 1.51
CA PRO A 112 0.35 -27.16 2.40
C PRO A 112 0.94 -27.77 3.68
N HIS A 113 2.24 -28.00 3.72
CA HIS A 113 2.95 -28.52 4.87
C HIS A 113 3.46 -27.42 5.82
N LEU A 114 3.36 -26.16 5.41
CA LEU A 114 3.81 -25.03 6.20
C LEU A 114 2.66 -24.41 6.99
N SER A 115 2.81 -24.32 8.32
CA SER A 115 1.90 -23.53 9.15
C SER A 115 2.20 -22.06 8.98
N ALA A 116 1.31 -21.32 8.31
CA ALA A 116 1.45 -19.91 8.05
C ALA A 116 0.58 -19.05 8.98
N ARG A 117 1.07 -17.85 9.29
CA ARG A 117 0.37 -16.88 10.14
C ARG A 117 0.33 -15.51 9.48
N CYS A 118 -0.81 -14.85 9.62
CA CYS A 118 -1.01 -13.47 9.16
C CYS A 118 -1.42 -12.60 10.35
N TYR A 119 -0.81 -11.43 10.47
CA TYR A 119 -1.09 -10.48 11.53
C TYR A 119 -1.32 -9.09 10.96
N VAL A 120 -2.20 -8.33 11.60
CA VAL A 120 -2.38 -6.90 11.36
C VAL A 120 -2.02 -6.17 12.66
N LEU A 121 -1.04 -5.27 12.59
CA LEU A 121 -0.65 -4.42 13.71
C LEU A 121 -1.38 -3.08 13.56
N TYR A 122 -2.40 -2.87 14.38
CA TYR A 122 -3.20 -1.65 14.32
C TYR A 122 -3.34 -1.00 15.70
N GLY A 123 -3.59 0.30 15.69
CA GLY A 123 -3.99 1.08 16.84
C GLY A 123 -5.19 1.96 16.49
N ASP A 124 -5.82 2.57 17.47
CA ASP A 124 -7.01 3.42 17.26
C ASP A 124 -6.72 4.58 16.29
N ASP A 125 -5.51 5.14 16.32
CA ASP A 125 -5.09 6.20 15.42
C ASP A 125 -5.01 5.75 13.95
N ASP A 126 -4.73 4.49 13.69
CA ASP A 126 -4.62 3.97 12.31
C ASP A 126 -5.99 3.83 11.68
N LEU A 127 -6.98 3.38 12.43
CA LEU A 127 -8.36 3.31 11.98
C LEU A 127 -8.90 4.71 11.67
N ASN A 128 -8.65 5.68 12.54
CA ASN A 128 -9.06 7.07 12.30
C ASN A 128 -8.41 7.65 11.05
N LYS A 129 -7.10 7.45 10.85
CA LYS A 129 -6.40 7.90 9.62
C LYS A 129 -6.98 7.24 8.37
N HIS A 130 -7.29 5.95 8.45
CA HIS A 130 -7.88 5.22 7.33
C HIS A 130 -9.28 5.74 6.99
N PHE A 131 -10.12 5.98 7.98
CA PHE A 131 -11.45 6.60 7.80
C PHE A 131 -11.36 8.02 7.22
N ILE A 132 -10.41 8.84 7.69
CA ILE A 132 -10.18 10.17 7.14
C ILE A 132 -9.77 10.06 5.67
N LEU A 133 -8.84 9.18 5.33
CA LEU A 133 -8.38 8.97 3.96
C LEU A 133 -9.51 8.51 3.04
N LEU A 134 -10.31 7.53 3.47
CA LEU A 134 -11.48 7.05 2.74
C LEU A 134 -12.52 8.15 2.52
N ASN A 135 -12.72 9.03 3.50
CA ASN A 135 -13.65 10.14 3.37
C ASN A 135 -13.13 11.27 2.49
N GLN A 136 -11.80 11.47 2.43
CA GLN A 136 -11.18 12.45 1.53
C GLN A 136 -11.29 12.07 0.05
N THR A 137 -11.34 10.77 -0.26
CA THR A 137 -11.49 10.28 -1.64
C THR A 137 -12.94 10.18 -2.10
N LYS A 138 -13.92 10.21 -1.19
CA LYS A 138 -15.33 10.18 -1.55
C LYS A 138 -15.81 11.55 -2.01
N LEU A 139 -16.39 11.58 -3.20
CA LEU A 139 -17.12 12.77 -3.67
C LEU A 139 -18.48 12.86 -2.96
N SER A 140 -18.81 14.04 -2.47
CA SER A 140 -20.18 14.36 -2.05
C SER A 140 -21.09 14.45 -3.27
N ILE A 141 -22.39 14.28 -3.06
CA ILE A 141 -23.41 14.47 -4.13
C ILE A 141 -23.28 15.86 -4.77
N SER A 142 -23.00 16.87 -3.97
CA SER A 142 -22.77 18.25 -4.46
C SER A 142 -21.57 18.33 -5.39
N GLU A 143 -20.44 17.71 -5.05
CA GLU A 143 -19.24 17.68 -5.87
C GLU A 143 -19.44 16.90 -7.16
N ILE A 144 -20.16 15.77 -7.12
CA ILE A 144 -20.56 15.03 -8.33
C ILE A 144 -21.41 15.90 -9.25
N GLN A 145 -22.35 16.66 -8.68
CA GLN A 145 -23.17 17.60 -9.47
C GLN A 145 -22.34 18.74 -10.07
N GLN A 146 -21.33 19.25 -9.37
CA GLN A 146 -20.41 20.27 -9.88
C GLN A 146 -19.60 19.75 -11.06
N VAL A 147 -19.01 18.57 -10.92
CA VAL A 147 -18.25 17.91 -12.00
C VAL A 147 -19.16 17.64 -13.20
N TRP A 148 -20.38 17.15 -12.98
CA TRP A 148 -21.36 16.92 -14.05
C TRP A 148 -21.72 18.20 -14.80
N LYS A 149 -21.97 19.29 -14.08
CA LYS A 149 -22.23 20.61 -14.69
C LYS A 149 -21.02 21.11 -15.48
N ALA A 150 -19.80 20.93 -14.96
CA ALA A 150 -18.57 21.30 -15.65
C ALA A 150 -18.40 20.53 -16.97
N ILE A 151 -18.61 19.20 -16.95
CA ILE A 151 -18.56 18.37 -18.14
C ILE A 151 -19.60 18.82 -19.18
N LYS A 152 -20.84 19.09 -18.75
CA LYS A 152 -21.89 19.63 -19.64
C LYS A 152 -21.52 20.97 -20.24
N ALA A 153 -20.91 21.88 -19.47
CA ALA A 153 -20.45 23.16 -19.94
C ALA A 153 -19.30 23.04 -20.98
N LEU A 154 -18.37 22.15 -20.75
CA LEU A 154 -17.26 21.87 -21.66
C LEU A 154 -17.71 21.18 -22.95
N THR A 155 -18.64 20.26 -22.87
CA THR A 155 -19.16 19.56 -24.06
C THR A 155 -20.10 20.45 -24.86
N ARG A 156 -20.90 21.29 -24.19
CA ARG A 156 -21.95 22.15 -24.84
C ARG A 156 -22.83 21.29 -25.76
N HIS A 157 -22.70 21.54 -27.08
CA HIS A 157 -23.42 20.82 -28.14
C HIS A 157 -22.56 19.73 -28.82
N ARG A 158 -21.33 19.51 -28.35
CA ARG A 158 -20.41 18.50 -28.90
C ARG A 158 -20.61 17.17 -28.21
N GLN A 159 -20.54 16.08 -28.95
CA GLN A 159 -20.63 14.73 -28.38
C GLN A 159 -19.35 14.27 -27.66
N ARG A 160 -18.22 14.93 -27.94
CA ARG A 160 -16.91 14.60 -27.38
C ARG A 160 -16.13 15.88 -27.08
N VAL A 161 -15.39 15.86 -25.98
CA VAL A 161 -14.44 16.90 -25.61
C VAL A 161 -13.15 16.20 -25.12
N TYR A 162 -12.02 16.81 -25.43
CA TYR A 162 -10.71 16.37 -24.90
C TYR A 162 -10.28 17.39 -23.86
N CYS A 163 -10.26 16.98 -22.60
CA CYS A 163 -9.83 17.80 -21.48
C CYS A 163 -9.21 16.92 -20.39
N SER A 164 -8.30 17.51 -19.61
CA SER A 164 -7.72 16.84 -18.45
C SER A 164 -8.69 16.84 -17.26
N ALA A 165 -8.48 15.93 -16.30
CA ALA A 165 -9.23 15.93 -15.06
C ALA A 165 -9.07 17.26 -14.28
N LEU A 166 -7.89 17.87 -14.37
CA LEU A 166 -7.62 19.18 -13.74
C LEU A 166 -8.45 20.31 -14.39
N GLU A 167 -8.62 20.31 -15.70
CA GLU A 167 -9.49 21.28 -16.38
C GLU A 167 -10.95 21.11 -15.98
N ILE A 168 -11.42 19.89 -15.82
CA ILE A 168 -12.78 19.60 -15.32
C ILE A 168 -12.93 20.14 -13.89
N ALA A 169 -11.95 19.89 -13.00
CA ALA A 169 -11.97 20.35 -11.62
C ALA A 169 -12.04 21.88 -11.54
N ARG A 170 -11.22 22.59 -12.30
CA ARG A 170 -11.23 24.05 -12.37
C ARG A 170 -12.55 24.61 -12.93
N GLN A 171 -13.10 23.97 -13.95
CA GLN A 171 -14.40 24.34 -14.49
C GLN A 171 -15.56 24.06 -13.51
N ALA A 172 -15.39 23.08 -12.62
CA ALA A 172 -16.32 22.80 -11.53
C ALA A 172 -16.24 23.81 -10.38
N GLY A 173 -15.28 24.75 -10.42
CA GLY A 173 -15.05 25.77 -9.39
C GLY A 173 -14.18 25.31 -8.24
N TRP A 174 -13.44 24.20 -8.41
CA TRP A 174 -12.48 23.75 -7.44
C TRP A 174 -11.17 24.52 -7.61
N ASP A 175 -10.61 24.98 -6.51
CA ASP A 175 -9.35 25.73 -6.48
C ASP A 175 -8.17 24.84 -6.04
N ASP A 176 -6.96 25.38 -6.13
CA ASP A 176 -5.72 24.68 -5.79
C ASP A 176 -5.62 24.32 -4.28
N SER A 177 -6.55 24.82 -3.44
CA SER A 177 -6.68 24.41 -2.03
C SER A 177 -7.40 23.06 -1.88
N THR A 178 -8.09 22.60 -2.92
CA THR A 178 -8.75 21.29 -2.91
C THR A 178 -7.72 20.18 -3.05
N ILE A 179 -7.54 19.42 -2.00
CA ILE A 179 -6.56 18.32 -1.97
C ILE A 179 -6.90 17.29 -3.05
N ASP A 180 -5.91 17.01 -3.90
CA ASP A 180 -5.93 15.93 -4.89
C ASP A 180 -7.10 15.98 -5.89
N MET A 181 -7.36 17.20 -6.44
CA MET A 181 -8.44 17.47 -7.41
C MET A 181 -8.47 16.50 -8.59
N GLU A 182 -7.30 16.17 -9.12
CA GLU A 182 -7.19 15.32 -10.31
C GLU A 182 -7.64 13.89 -10.03
N THR A 183 -7.21 13.32 -8.91
CA THR A 183 -7.62 11.98 -8.48
C THR A 183 -9.11 11.94 -8.18
N ARG A 184 -9.65 12.96 -7.51
CA ARG A 184 -11.06 13.04 -7.17
C ARG A 184 -11.99 13.15 -8.39
N VAL A 185 -11.54 13.77 -9.48
CA VAL A 185 -12.32 13.82 -10.74
C VAL A 185 -12.26 12.50 -11.51
N ARG A 186 -11.19 11.71 -11.34
CA ARG A 186 -11.03 10.40 -12.01
C ARG A 186 -11.79 9.27 -11.31
N THR A 187 -12.20 9.45 -10.06
CA THR A 187 -12.98 8.47 -9.29
C THR A 187 -14.43 8.47 -9.72
#